data_9cbd0d3cc684742086127f60d73099bb
#
_entry.id   9cbd0d3cc684742086127f60d73099bb
#
_cell.length_a   1.000
_cell.length_b   1.000
_cell.length_c   1.000
_cell.angle_alpha   90.00
_cell.angle_beta   90.00
_cell.angle_gamma   90.00
#
_symmetry.space_group_name_H-M   'P 1'
#
loop_
_entity.id
_entity.type
_entity.pdbx_description
1 polymer ?
#
loop_
_entity_poly.entity_id
_entity_poly.type
_entity_poly.pdbx_seq_one_letter_code
_entity_poly.pdbx_strand_id
1 'polypeptide(L)'
;MAEPFTIYKLTILNMLDKVDFPLSNTQLTDFFLEHEYTDYFRVQQVISDLLDAELIRTESTHNNTHYYITAAGKETLNLLKDKISDAIELDIINYFAENKLELRNDNSIIADYYRTPNRDFAVRCQYRQK
;
A
#
# COMPACT_ATOMS: atom_id res chain seq x y z
N MET A 1 -21.21 -6.02 4.86
CA MET A 1 -19.93 -5.65 5.44
C MET A 1 -18.82 -6.55 4.89
N ALA A 2 -17.70 -5.95 4.53
CA ALA A 2 -16.60 -6.73 3.99
C ALA A 2 -15.89 -7.51 5.09
N GLU A 3 -15.48 -8.72 4.78
CA GLU A 3 -14.71 -9.51 5.72
C GLU A 3 -13.34 -8.87 5.95
N PRO A 4 -12.76 -9.05 7.15
CA PRO A 4 -11.44 -8.49 7.43
C PRO A 4 -10.38 -8.91 6.42
N PHE A 5 -10.39 -10.17 5.99
CA PHE A 5 -9.41 -10.62 5.00
C PHE A 5 -9.56 -9.89 3.68
N THR A 6 -10.79 -9.59 3.27
CA THR A 6 -11.02 -8.82 2.04
C THR A 6 -10.41 -7.44 2.16
N ILE A 7 -10.62 -6.79 3.30
CA ILE A 7 -10.07 -5.46 3.54
C ILE A 7 -8.53 -5.51 3.52
N TYR A 8 -7.94 -6.54 4.14
CA TYR A 8 -6.48 -6.67 4.16
C TYR A 8 -5.93 -6.88 2.75
N LYS A 9 -6.61 -7.70 1.94
CA LYS A 9 -6.20 -7.92 0.55
C LYS A 9 -6.23 -6.62 -0.24
N LEU A 10 -7.31 -5.87 -0.09
CA LEU A 10 -7.44 -4.59 -0.79
C LEU A 10 -6.41 -3.59 -0.30
N THR A 11 -6.10 -3.62 0.99
CA THR A 11 -5.09 -2.74 1.55
C THR A 11 -3.72 -2.99 0.92
N ILE A 12 -3.34 -4.26 0.78
CA ILE A 12 -2.07 -4.61 0.16
C ILE A 12 -2.06 -4.19 -1.31
N LEU A 13 -3.14 -4.48 -2.02
CA LEU A 13 -3.23 -4.06 -3.43
C LEU A 13 -3.10 -2.55 -3.55
N ASN A 14 -3.74 -1.82 -2.65
CA ASN A 14 -3.69 -0.37 -2.67
C ASN A 14 -2.28 0.14 -2.40
N MET A 15 -1.59 -0.47 -1.44
CA MET A 15 -0.20 -0.08 -1.16
C MET A 15 0.68 -0.28 -2.38
N LEU A 16 0.55 -1.44 -3.02
CA LEU A 16 1.37 -1.75 -4.19
C LEU A 16 1.05 -0.85 -5.37
N ASP A 17 -0.20 -0.44 -5.48
CA ASP A 17 -0.62 0.43 -6.59
C ASP A 17 -0.11 1.87 -6.43
N LYS A 18 0.20 2.28 -5.21
CA LYS A 18 0.61 3.65 -4.96
C LYS A 18 2.08 3.91 -5.28
N VAL A 19 2.85 2.87 -5.53
CA VAL A 19 4.28 3.02 -5.80
C VAL A 19 4.64 2.38 -7.13
N ASP A 20 5.77 2.79 -7.69
CA ASP A 20 6.25 2.28 -8.98
C ASP A 20 7.32 1.20 -8.83
N PHE A 21 7.55 0.76 -7.62
CA PHE A 21 8.57 -0.25 -7.34
C PHE A 21 7.96 -1.34 -6.47
N PRO A 22 8.54 -2.54 -6.47
CA PRO A 22 7.99 -3.60 -5.63
C PRO A 22 8.25 -3.32 -4.16
N LEU A 23 7.33 -3.76 -3.32
CA LEU A 23 7.48 -3.65 -1.87
C LEU A 23 7.84 -5.01 -1.29
N SER A 24 8.68 -4.99 -0.27
CA SER A 24 9.13 -6.23 0.36
C SER A 24 8.06 -6.79 1.28
N ASN A 25 8.20 -8.08 1.57
CA ASN A 25 7.34 -8.73 2.55
C ASN A 25 7.40 -7.98 3.88
N THR A 26 8.60 -7.58 4.28
CA THR A 26 8.79 -6.85 5.53
C THR A 26 8.03 -5.53 5.54
N GLN A 27 8.10 -4.80 4.44
CA GLN A 27 7.41 -3.51 4.37
C GLN A 27 5.89 -3.68 4.47
N LEU A 28 5.34 -4.67 3.78
CA LEU A 28 3.90 -4.92 3.86
C LEU A 28 3.51 -5.38 5.26
N THR A 29 4.28 -6.31 5.81
CA THR A 29 3.98 -6.84 7.14
C THR A 29 4.09 -5.77 8.21
N ASP A 30 5.14 -4.95 8.15
CA ASP A 30 5.34 -3.89 9.12
C ASP A 30 4.18 -2.92 9.17
N PHE A 31 3.62 -2.60 8.02
CA PHE A 31 2.47 -1.70 7.99
C PHE A 31 1.32 -2.24 8.84
N PHE A 32 1.00 -3.51 8.65
CA PHE A 32 -0.12 -4.11 9.40
C PHE A 32 0.18 -4.25 10.88
N LEU A 33 1.42 -4.60 11.23
CA LEU A 33 1.79 -4.76 12.62
C LEU A 33 1.88 -3.42 13.34
N GLU A 34 2.43 -2.43 12.67
CA GLU A 34 2.60 -1.10 13.26
C GLU A 34 1.26 -0.46 13.58
N HIS A 35 0.28 -0.68 12.73
CA HIS A 35 -1.05 -0.11 12.93
C HIS A 35 -2.00 -1.08 13.64
N GLU A 36 -1.49 -2.23 14.02
CA GLU A 36 -2.24 -3.22 14.79
C GLU A 36 -3.51 -3.71 14.10
N TYR A 37 -3.47 -3.78 12.77
CA TYR A 37 -4.60 -4.29 12.01
C TYR A 37 -4.75 -5.79 12.17
N THR A 38 -3.63 -6.52 12.19
CA THR A 38 -3.65 -7.96 12.33
C THR A 38 -2.25 -8.45 12.69
N ASP A 39 -2.08 -9.77 12.76
CA ASP A 39 -0.79 -10.35 13.15
C ASP A 39 0.00 -10.83 11.93
N TYR A 40 1.24 -11.22 12.19
CA TYR A 40 2.17 -11.65 11.14
C TYR A 40 1.59 -12.79 10.30
N PHE A 41 1.04 -13.81 10.97
CA PHE A 41 0.58 -14.99 10.25
C PHE A 41 -0.57 -14.68 9.31
N ARG A 42 -1.46 -13.80 9.71
CA ARG A 42 -2.58 -13.42 8.86
C ARG A 42 -2.13 -12.61 7.66
N VAL A 43 -1.13 -11.74 7.86
CA VAL A 43 -0.58 -10.99 6.72
C VAL A 43 0.02 -11.96 5.71
N GLN A 44 0.78 -12.95 6.18
CA GLN A 44 1.36 -13.93 5.28
C GLN A 44 0.30 -14.74 4.55
N GLN A 45 -0.80 -15.07 5.24
CA GLN A 45 -1.91 -15.78 4.60
C GLN A 45 -2.55 -14.92 3.52
N VAL A 46 -2.75 -13.64 3.79
CA VAL A 46 -3.33 -12.72 2.82
C VAL A 46 -2.44 -12.61 1.59
N ILE A 47 -1.14 -12.48 1.80
CA ILE A 47 -0.19 -12.40 0.68
C ILE A 47 -0.24 -13.68 -0.14
N SER A 48 -0.28 -14.83 0.52
CA SER A 48 -0.37 -16.11 -0.17
C SER A 48 -1.64 -16.20 -1.02
N ASP A 49 -2.76 -15.75 -0.46
CA ASP A 49 -4.02 -15.75 -1.19
C ASP A 49 -3.97 -14.85 -2.42
N LEU A 50 -3.32 -13.70 -2.29
CA LEU A 50 -3.19 -12.78 -3.43
C LEU A 50 -2.31 -13.38 -4.52
N LEU A 51 -1.26 -14.09 -4.12
CA LEU A 51 -0.40 -14.77 -5.09
C LEU A 51 -1.15 -15.89 -5.81
N ASP A 52 -1.93 -16.66 -5.06
CA ASP A 52 -2.72 -17.75 -5.65
C ASP A 52 -3.74 -17.22 -6.64
N ALA A 53 -4.30 -16.05 -6.36
CA ALA A 53 -5.29 -15.43 -7.24
C ALA A 53 -4.63 -14.65 -8.38
N GLU A 54 -3.29 -14.58 -8.39
CA GLU A 54 -2.52 -13.86 -9.41
C GLU A 54 -2.81 -12.36 -9.45
N LEU A 55 -3.17 -11.83 -8.30
CA LEU A 55 -3.40 -10.39 -8.18
C LEU A 55 -2.11 -9.64 -7.88
N ILE A 56 -1.11 -10.34 -7.36
CA ILE A 56 0.23 -9.80 -7.17
C ILE A 56 1.22 -10.82 -7.68
N ARG A 57 2.45 -10.36 -7.90
CA ARG A 57 3.55 -11.22 -8.34
C ARG A 57 4.75 -11.05 -7.44
N THR A 58 5.56 -12.07 -7.39
CA THR A 58 6.78 -12.10 -6.61
C THR A 58 7.97 -11.71 -7.48
N GLU A 59 8.85 -10.91 -6.90
CA GLU A 59 10.15 -10.65 -7.49
C GLU A 59 11.18 -10.91 -6.41
N SER A 60 11.98 -11.94 -6.59
CA SER A 60 12.97 -12.35 -5.59
C SER A 60 14.35 -11.87 -5.96
N THR A 61 15.05 -11.32 -4.97
CA THR A 61 16.46 -11.03 -5.09
C THR A 61 17.19 -11.93 -4.12
N HIS A 62 18.51 -11.73 -3.96
CA HIS A 62 19.33 -12.60 -3.14
C HIS A 62 18.76 -12.86 -1.74
N ASN A 63 18.29 -11.82 -1.08
CA ASN A 63 17.92 -11.94 0.31
C ASN A 63 16.50 -11.57 0.61
N ASN A 64 15.77 -11.08 -0.38
CA ASN A 64 14.45 -10.52 -0.12
C ASN A 64 13.45 -10.93 -1.17
N THR A 65 12.21 -11.09 -0.71
CA THR A 65 11.08 -11.28 -1.59
C THR A 65 10.31 -9.98 -1.67
N HIS A 66 10.08 -9.54 -2.88
CA HIS A 66 9.32 -8.32 -3.14
C HIS A 66 8.08 -8.68 -3.94
N TYR A 67 7.08 -7.82 -3.86
CA TYR A 67 5.82 -8.04 -4.56
C TYR A 67 5.44 -6.80 -5.35
N TYR A 68 4.73 -7.01 -6.44
CA TYR A 68 4.16 -5.91 -7.19
C TYR A 68 2.79 -6.33 -7.72
N ILE A 69 1.95 -5.33 -7.98
CA ILE A 69 0.57 -5.57 -8.39
C ILE A 69 0.52 -5.94 -9.87
N THR A 70 -0.38 -6.87 -10.20
CA THR A 70 -0.59 -7.25 -11.58
C THR A 70 -1.73 -6.44 -12.19
N ALA A 71 -1.94 -6.57 -13.50
CA ALA A 71 -3.08 -5.93 -14.16
C ALA A 71 -4.39 -6.39 -13.54
N ALA A 72 -4.49 -7.69 -13.25
CA ALA A 72 -5.68 -8.23 -12.59
C ALA A 72 -5.87 -7.65 -11.20
N GLY A 73 -4.76 -7.42 -10.49
CA GLY A 73 -4.80 -6.80 -9.17
C GLY A 73 -5.33 -5.37 -9.24
N LYS A 74 -4.86 -4.62 -10.23
CA LYS A 74 -5.33 -3.25 -10.40
C LYS A 74 -6.82 -3.20 -10.72
N GLU A 75 -7.26 -4.10 -11.56
CA GLU A 75 -8.67 -4.17 -11.92
C GLU A 75 -9.53 -4.49 -10.71
N THR A 76 -9.11 -5.48 -9.91
CA THR A 76 -9.81 -5.84 -8.70
C THR A 76 -9.85 -4.68 -7.71
N LEU A 77 -8.73 -3.99 -7.56
CA LEU A 77 -8.67 -2.84 -6.68
C LEU A 77 -9.64 -1.75 -7.11
N ASN A 78 -9.68 -1.45 -8.41
CA ASN A 78 -10.58 -0.42 -8.92
C ASN A 78 -12.03 -0.75 -8.70
N LEU A 79 -12.39 -2.03 -8.81
CA LEU A 79 -13.76 -2.46 -8.61
C LEU A 79 -14.20 -2.35 -7.14
N LEU A 80 -13.27 -2.55 -6.21
CA LEU A 80 -13.60 -2.66 -4.81
C LEU A 80 -13.00 -1.54 -3.96
N LYS A 81 -12.50 -0.52 -4.61
CA LYS A 81 -11.76 0.54 -3.94
C LYS A 81 -12.57 1.25 -2.86
N ASP A 82 -13.87 1.36 -3.07
CA ASP A 82 -14.74 2.03 -2.12
C ASP A 82 -14.88 1.29 -0.78
N LYS A 83 -14.40 0.06 -0.73
CA LYS A 83 -14.40 -0.69 0.54
C LYS A 83 -13.24 -0.30 1.44
N ILE A 84 -12.28 0.46 0.93
CA ILE A 84 -11.15 0.92 1.72
C ILE A 84 -11.53 2.24 2.37
N SER A 85 -11.44 2.30 3.69
CA SER A 85 -11.83 3.50 4.42
C SER A 85 -10.79 4.62 4.24
N ASP A 86 -11.23 5.84 4.48
CA ASP A 86 -10.32 6.99 4.43
C ASP A 86 -9.22 6.85 5.48
N ALA A 87 -9.53 6.25 6.62
CA ALA A 87 -8.54 6.04 7.68
C ALA A 87 -7.42 5.13 7.19
N ILE A 88 -7.76 4.06 6.48
CA ILE A 88 -6.75 3.16 5.94
C ILE A 88 -5.91 3.87 4.89
N GLU A 89 -6.55 4.63 4.01
CA GLU A 89 -5.81 5.40 3.01
C GLU A 89 -4.80 6.34 3.65
N LEU A 90 -5.23 7.02 4.68
CA LEU A 90 -4.35 7.96 5.38
C LEU A 90 -3.19 7.24 6.05
N ASP A 91 -3.48 6.10 6.67
CA ASP A 91 -2.43 5.31 7.30
C ASP A 91 -1.38 4.86 6.30
N ILE A 92 -1.82 4.47 5.11
CA ILE A 92 -0.91 4.05 4.05
C ILE A 92 -0.01 5.21 3.62
N ILE A 93 -0.62 6.36 3.38
CA ILE A 93 0.13 7.54 2.94
C ILE A 93 1.14 7.94 4.01
N ASN A 94 0.72 7.94 5.27
CA ASN A 94 1.61 8.29 6.36
C ASN A 94 2.76 7.30 6.51
N TYR A 95 2.46 6.01 6.34
CA TYR A 95 3.50 4.99 6.42
C TYR A 95 4.57 5.21 5.35
N PHE A 96 4.13 5.49 4.12
CA PHE A 96 5.07 5.73 3.04
C PHE A 96 5.90 6.99 3.30
N ALA A 97 5.27 8.02 3.83
CA ALA A 97 5.98 9.26 4.15
C ALA A 97 7.02 9.03 5.24
N GLU A 98 6.64 8.29 6.29
CA GLU A 98 7.54 8.03 7.41
C GLU A 98 8.74 7.18 7.00
N ASN A 99 8.54 6.31 6.01
CA ASN A 99 9.60 5.44 5.53
C ASN A 99 10.28 5.97 4.28
N LYS A 100 9.95 7.19 3.90
CA LYS A 100 10.56 7.89 2.77
C LYS A 100 10.39 7.13 1.46
N LEU A 101 9.27 6.47 1.31
CA LEU A 101 8.94 5.76 0.08
C LEU A 101 8.17 6.69 -0.84
N GLU A 102 8.66 6.84 -2.05
CA GLU A 102 8.05 7.76 -3.01
C GLU A 102 6.77 7.17 -3.59
N LEU A 103 5.71 7.96 -3.54
CA LEU A 103 4.47 7.56 -4.16
C LEU A 103 4.54 7.76 -5.67
N ARG A 104 3.77 6.97 -6.38
CA ARG A 104 3.67 7.11 -7.81
C ARG A 104 3.16 8.51 -8.14
N ASN A 105 3.85 9.16 -9.06
CA ASN A 105 3.57 10.56 -9.38
C ASN A 105 2.60 10.66 -10.54
N ASP A 106 1.34 10.36 -10.29
CA ASP A 106 0.40 10.31 -11.39
C ASP A 106 -0.93 10.99 -11.14
N ASN A 107 -1.14 11.56 -9.97
CA ASN A 107 -2.46 12.12 -9.79
C ASN A 107 -2.50 13.21 -8.74
N SER A 108 -3.48 14.05 -8.92
CA SER A 108 -3.68 15.21 -8.09
C SER A 108 -4.20 14.86 -6.71
N ILE A 109 -4.82 13.70 -6.57
CA ILE A 109 -5.36 13.32 -5.27
C ILE A 109 -4.25 13.17 -4.25
N ILE A 110 -3.16 12.54 -4.64
CA ILE A 110 -2.02 12.38 -3.76
C ILE A 110 -1.40 13.74 -3.44
N ALA A 111 -1.31 14.60 -4.43
CA ALA A 111 -0.81 15.95 -4.22
C ALA A 111 -1.64 16.71 -3.20
N ASP A 112 -2.96 16.53 -3.23
CA ASP A 112 -3.84 17.18 -2.28
C ASP A 112 -3.56 16.74 -0.84
N TYR A 113 -3.30 15.47 -0.65
CA TYR A 113 -2.96 14.97 0.69
C TYR A 113 -1.67 15.61 1.20
N TYR A 114 -0.69 15.78 0.33
CA TYR A 114 0.57 16.37 0.75
C TYR A 114 0.49 17.87 0.97
N ARG A 115 -0.51 18.49 0.45
CA ARG A 115 -0.71 19.92 0.67
C ARG A 115 -1.39 20.24 1.96
N THR A 116 -2.04 19.28 2.54
CA THR A 116 -2.60 19.57 3.83
C THR A 116 -1.47 19.76 4.79
N PRO A 117 -1.61 20.78 5.54
CA PRO A 117 -0.51 21.27 6.27
C PRO A 117 0.17 20.38 7.19
N ASN A 118 0.98 20.59 6.88
CA ASN A 118 1.91 20.09 7.61
C ASN A 118 3.09 20.52 7.03
N ARG A 119 2.80 21.07 6.03
CA ARG A 119 3.69 21.07 5.34
C ARG A 119 4.63 21.27 5.28
N ASP A 120 4.50 21.36 5.31
CA ASP A 120 5.26 21.11 5.00
C ASP A 120 5.80 20.55 4.97
N PHE A 121 5.19 20.57 5.17
CA PHE A 121 5.67 19.62 4.81
C PHE A 121 6.00 19.33 4.27
N ALA A 122 5.76 19.42 4.35
CA ALA A 122 6.10 18.80 3.55
C ALA A 122 6.35 18.83 2.94
N VAL A 123 5.98 19.10 3.04
CA VAL A 123 6.28 18.73 2.19
C VAL A 123 6.57 18.80 1.83
N ARG A 124 6.58 19.06 1.87
CA ARG A 124 6.82 18.77 1.23
C ARG A 124 7.06 18.55 0.79
N CYS A 125 6.69 18.78 1.05
CA CYS A 125 6.84 18.33 0.33
C CYS A 125 7.07 18.41 -0.02
N GLN A 126 7.09 18.70 -0.12
CA GLN A 126 7.27 18.39 -0.76
C GLN A 126 7.60 18.25 -1.14
N TYR A 127 7.38 18.57 -1.12
CA TYR A 127 7.46 18.19 -1.71
C TYR A 127 7.95 18.21 -2.07
N ARG A 128 8.11 18.44 -2.44
CA ARG A 128 8.38 18.25 -2.97
C ARG A 128 8.88 18.49 -3.09
N GLN A 129 8.59 18.69 -2.82
CA GLN A 129 8.83 18.58 -3.19
C GLN A 129 9.28 18.73 -3.24
N LYS A 130 9.13 19.14 -3.25
CA LYS A 130 9.28 19.01 -3.48
C LYS A 130 9.58 19.15 -3.53
#